data_e5beb474ea4f9fdfa54cb2f90dfeac4e
#
_entry.id   e5beb474ea4f9fdfa54cb2f90dfeac4e
#
_cell.length_a   1.000
_cell.length_b   1.000
_cell.length_c   1.000
_cell.angle_alpha   90.00
_cell.angle_beta   90.00
_cell.angle_gamma   90.00
#
_symmetry.space_group_name_H-M   'P 1'
#
loop_
_entity.id
_entity.type
_entity.pdbx_description
1 polymer ?
#
loop_
_entity_poly.entity_id
_entity_poly.type
_entity_poly.pdbx_seq_one_letter_code
_entity_poly.pdbx_strand_id
1 'polypeptide(L)'
;RPVAFFSLEMSSVQLMMRLIIAETGIPGNDIKSGRLTPEQWRHLESATKPLGAAPLFIDDTPALSVFEFRSKARRLKIHNDIQIIIIDYLQLMTGGTQDSKGNREQEVAFISRTLKAIAKELNVPIIALSQLSRATELRGGSKRPQLSDLRESGAIEQDADIVAFIHRPEYYGINQDENGMPTAGMAEI
;
A
#
# COMPACT_ATOMS: atom_id res chain seq x y z
N ARG A 1 5.12 -9.07 14.87
CA ARG A 1 6.11 -9.57 13.89
C ARG A 1 6.74 -8.40 13.16
N PRO A 2 8.04 -8.44 12.81
CA PRO A 2 8.72 -7.37 12.10
C PRO A 2 8.16 -7.17 10.67
N VAL A 3 7.88 -5.92 10.30
CA VAL A 3 7.31 -5.53 9.02
C VAL A 3 8.25 -4.56 8.30
N ALA A 4 8.52 -4.79 7.02
CA ALA A 4 9.15 -3.80 6.16
C ALA A 4 8.09 -3.12 5.29
N PHE A 5 8.06 -1.78 5.29
CA PHE A 5 7.15 -0.98 4.49
C PHE A 5 7.96 -0.09 3.53
N PHE A 6 7.81 -0.33 2.25
CA PHE A 6 8.40 0.48 1.19
C PHE A 6 7.36 1.48 0.67
N SER A 7 7.51 2.73 1.08
CA SER A 7 6.59 3.83 0.75
C SER A 7 7.19 4.65 -0.39
N LEU A 8 6.78 4.36 -1.63
CA LEU A 8 7.38 4.97 -2.82
C LEU A 8 6.74 6.31 -3.20
N GLU A 9 5.56 6.59 -2.64
CA GLU A 9 4.80 7.83 -2.88
C GLU A 9 4.89 8.80 -1.70
N MET A 10 4.80 8.28 -0.49
CA MET A 10 4.71 9.09 0.72
C MET A 10 6.01 9.04 1.51
N SER A 11 6.39 10.17 2.12
CA SER A 11 7.49 10.18 3.07
C SER A 11 7.16 9.37 4.33
N SER A 12 8.20 8.88 5.01
CA SER A 12 8.07 8.16 6.28
C SER A 12 7.28 8.96 7.33
N VAL A 13 7.47 10.28 7.37
CA VAL A 13 6.72 11.18 8.27
C VAL A 13 5.22 11.21 7.94
N GLN A 14 4.88 11.26 6.65
CA GLN A 14 3.47 11.24 6.22
C GLN A 14 2.81 9.89 6.54
N LEU A 15 3.52 8.78 6.32
CA LEU A 15 3.04 7.45 6.67
C LEU A 15 2.83 7.31 8.17
N MET A 16 3.80 7.71 8.99
CA MET A 16 3.66 7.69 10.45
C MET A 16 2.49 8.54 10.93
N MET A 17 2.26 9.70 10.33
CA MET A 17 1.10 10.52 10.64
C MET A 17 -0.22 9.80 10.35
N ARG A 18 -0.32 9.06 9.24
CA ARG A 18 -1.51 8.24 8.93
C ARG A 18 -1.71 7.12 9.94
N LEU A 19 -0.65 6.46 10.36
CA LEU A 19 -0.72 5.41 11.39
C LEU A 19 -1.20 5.99 12.73
N ILE A 20 -0.68 7.15 13.12
CA ILE A 20 -1.11 7.84 14.35
C ILE A 20 -2.60 8.23 14.28
N ILE A 21 -3.04 8.77 13.14
CA ILE A 21 -4.47 9.12 12.95
C ILE A 21 -5.34 7.86 13.02
N ALA A 22 -4.94 6.77 12.38
CA ALA A 22 -5.69 5.52 12.39
C ALA A 22 -5.80 4.92 13.81
N GLU A 23 -4.71 4.99 14.59
CA GLU A 23 -4.67 4.44 15.95
C GLU A 23 -5.44 5.31 16.95
N THR A 24 -5.37 6.65 16.81
CA THR A 24 -5.97 7.58 17.77
C THR A 24 -7.38 8.01 17.42
N GLY A 25 -7.77 7.95 16.15
CA GLY A 25 -9.01 8.54 15.65
C GLY A 25 -9.03 10.08 15.69
N ILE A 26 -7.93 10.73 16.09
CA ILE A 26 -7.84 12.19 16.15
C ILE A 26 -7.67 12.75 14.74
N PRO A 27 -8.47 13.77 14.32
CA PRO A 27 -8.34 14.37 13.01
C PRO A 27 -6.91 14.88 12.74
N GLY A 28 -6.36 14.53 11.58
CA GLY A 28 -4.98 14.89 11.24
C GLY A 28 -4.71 16.40 11.23
N ASN A 29 -5.71 17.23 10.94
CA ASN A 29 -5.59 18.68 11.00
C ASN A 29 -5.38 19.19 12.44
N ASP A 30 -6.01 18.54 13.42
CA ASP A 30 -5.87 18.92 14.82
C ASP A 30 -4.49 18.53 15.35
N ILE A 31 -4.00 17.35 14.97
CA ILE A 31 -2.65 16.91 15.31
C ILE A 31 -1.61 17.87 14.69
N LYS A 32 -1.73 18.18 13.39
CA LYS A 32 -0.79 19.08 12.69
C LYS A 32 -0.78 20.50 13.22
N SER A 33 -1.94 21.02 13.63
CA SER A 33 -2.07 22.38 14.17
C SER A 33 -1.77 22.48 15.66
N GLY A 34 -1.60 21.34 16.35
CA GLY A 34 -1.43 21.30 17.80
C GLY A 34 -2.67 21.68 18.60
N ARG A 35 -3.85 21.76 17.95
CA ARG A 35 -5.11 22.13 18.60
C ARG A 35 -5.76 20.90 19.25
N LEU A 36 -5.10 20.37 20.27
CA LEU A 36 -5.56 19.21 21.00
C LEU A 36 -6.01 19.59 22.42
N THR A 37 -7.10 19.00 22.86
CA THR A 37 -7.49 19.10 24.28
C THR A 37 -6.48 18.33 25.16
N PRO A 38 -6.41 18.62 26.47
CA PRO A 38 -5.55 17.87 27.38
C PRO A 38 -5.83 16.35 27.39
N GLU A 39 -7.06 15.94 27.10
CA GLU A 39 -7.46 14.54 27.00
C GLU A 39 -6.94 13.92 25.71
N GLN A 40 -7.07 14.62 24.58
CA GLN A 40 -6.52 14.18 23.30
C GLN A 40 -5.00 14.06 23.35
N TRP A 41 -4.31 14.98 24.04
CA TRP A 41 -2.87 14.89 24.25
C TRP A 41 -2.49 13.62 25.01
N ARG A 42 -3.16 13.31 26.12
CA ARG A 42 -2.91 12.08 26.88
C ARG A 42 -3.21 10.82 26.07
N HIS A 43 -4.29 10.85 25.29
CA HIS A 43 -4.65 9.75 24.39
C HIS A 43 -3.58 9.56 23.30
N LEU A 44 -3.17 10.63 22.62
CA LEU A 44 -2.10 10.62 21.61
C LEU A 44 -0.80 10.02 22.20
N GLU A 45 -0.37 10.50 23.36
CA GLU A 45 0.85 9.99 24.01
C GLU A 45 0.75 8.50 24.36
N SER A 46 -0.40 8.05 24.87
CA SER A 46 -0.57 6.62 25.21
C SER A 46 -0.63 5.73 23.97
N ALA A 47 -1.30 6.17 22.91
CA ALA A 47 -1.45 5.40 21.66
C ALA A 47 -0.17 5.35 20.81
N THR A 48 0.69 6.38 20.87
CA THR A 48 1.94 6.41 20.11
C THR A 48 3.05 5.56 20.71
N LYS A 49 3.00 5.26 22.02
CA LYS A 49 4.01 4.40 22.68
C LYS A 49 4.11 2.99 22.03
N PRO A 50 3.01 2.25 21.80
CA PRO A 50 3.07 0.96 21.11
C PRO A 50 3.56 1.07 19.67
N LEU A 51 3.18 2.14 18.95
CA LEU A 51 3.65 2.38 17.58
C LEU A 51 5.17 2.59 17.53
N GLY A 52 5.73 3.36 18.46
CA GLY A 52 7.17 3.59 18.54
C GLY A 52 7.96 2.34 18.93
N ALA A 53 7.34 1.38 19.61
CA ALA A 53 7.95 0.10 19.99
C ALA A 53 7.72 -1.00 18.94
N ALA A 54 6.84 -0.77 17.97
CA ALA A 54 6.53 -1.74 16.92
C ALA A 54 7.75 -1.95 15.99
N PRO A 55 8.10 -3.20 15.65
CA PRO A 55 9.18 -3.48 14.72
C PRO A 55 8.74 -3.22 13.27
N LEU A 56 8.51 -1.95 12.93
CA LEU A 56 8.14 -1.45 11.62
C LEU A 56 9.33 -0.70 11.01
N PHE A 57 9.82 -1.20 9.89
CA PHE A 57 10.94 -0.62 9.14
C PHE A 57 10.39 0.05 7.89
N ILE A 58 10.50 1.38 7.82
CA ILE A 58 9.99 2.18 6.70
C ILE A 58 11.16 2.61 5.84
N ASP A 59 11.04 2.37 4.54
CA ASP A 59 11.94 2.88 3.50
C ASP A 59 11.11 3.74 2.54
N ASP A 60 11.42 5.02 2.44
CA ASP A 60 10.73 6.01 1.59
C ASP A 60 11.60 6.49 0.41
N THR A 61 12.50 5.63 -0.06
CA THR A 61 13.32 5.91 -1.23
C THR A 61 12.44 6.00 -2.48
N PRO A 62 12.38 7.15 -3.16
CA PRO A 62 11.58 7.32 -4.37
C PRO A 62 12.17 6.55 -5.56
N ALA A 63 11.32 6.16 -6.52
CA ALA A 63 11.72 5.49 -7.77
C ALA A 63 12.65 4.28 -7.56
N LEU A 64 12.42 3.53 -6.49
CA LEU A 64 13.23 2.39 -6.09
C LEU A 64 13.26 1.34 -7.20
N SER A 65 14.45 0.94 -7.64
CA SER A 65 14.59 -0.15 -8.59
C SER A 65 14.34 -1.51 -7.90
N VAL A 66 13.86 -2.48 -8.66
CA VAL A 66 13.61 -3.83 -8.13
C VAL A 66 14.89 -4.50 -7.60
N PHE A 67 16.06 -4.13 -8.13
CA PHE A 67 17.36 -4.65 -7.65
C PHE A 67 17.79 -4.02 -6.32
N GLU A 68 17.57 -2.71 -6.15
CA GLU A 68 17.81 -2.03 -4.87
C GLU A 68 16.83 -2.52 -3.82
N PHE A 69 15.55 -2.68 -4.18
CA PHE A 69 14.54 -3.27 -3.32
C PHE A 69 15.00 -4.66 -2.80
N ARG A 70 15.44 -5.56 -3.70
CA ARG A 70 15.95 -6.88 -3.33
C ARG A 70 17.10 -6.79 -2.31
N SER A 71 18.03 -5.88 -2.54
CA SER A 71 19.20 -5.68 -1.66
C SER A 71 18.79 -5.18 -0.28
N LYS A 72 17.87 -4.21 -0.21
CA LYS A 72 17.33 -3.66 1.04
C LYS A 72 16.48 -4.70 1.79
N ALA A 73 15.59 -5.40 1.09
CA ALA A 73 14.75 -6.44 1.69
C ALA A 73 15.58 -7.60 2.27
N ARG A 74 16.62 -8.04 1.53
CA ARG A 74 17.55 -9.07 2.01
C ARG A 74 18.27 -8.63 3.28
N ARG A 75 18.78 -7.39 3.33
CA ARG A 75 19.42 -6.83 4.52
C ARG A 75 18.48 -6.78 5.71
N LEU A 76 17.24 -6.32 5.51
CA LEU A 76 16.22 -6.29 6.55
C LEU A 76 15.85 -7.71 7.01
N LYS A 77 15.80 -8.70 6.11
CA LYS A 77 15.55 -10.09 6.49
C LYS A 77 16.68 -10.65 7.38
N ILE A 78 17.92 -10.39 7.02
CA ILE A 78 19.08 -10.91 7.77
C ILE A 78 19.21 -10.25 9.15
N HIS A 79 19.06 -8.93 9.23
CA HIS A 79 19.35 -8.18 10.47
C HIS A 79 18.14 -8.06 11.41
N ASN A 80 16.93 -8.03 10.86
CA ASN A 80 15.71 -7.74 11.61
C ASN A 80 14.68 -8.87 11.54
N ASP A 81 14.97 -9.93 10.79
CA ASP A 81 14.08 -11.08 10.58
C ASP A 81 12.66 -10.66 10.20
N ILE A 82 12.53 -9.74 9.23
CA ILE A 82 11.23 -9.29 8.74
C ILE A 82 10.38 -10.49 8.30
N GLN A 83 9.09 -10.43 8.60
CA GLN A 83 8.12 -11.50 8.35
C GLN A 83 7.08 -11.13 7.30
N ILE A 84 7.02 -9.87 6.91
CA ILE A 84 6.13 -9.37 5.86
C ILE A 84 6.74 -8.12 5.23
N ILE A 85 6.52 -7.95 3.93
CA ILE A 85 6.91 -6.75 3.18
C ILE A 85 5.64 -6.13 2.59
N ILE A 86 5.52 -4.80 2.70
CA ILE A 86 4.45 -4.01 2.09
C ILE A 86 5.09 -3.01 1.12
N ILE A 87 4.53 -2.86 -0.08
CA ILE A 87 4.99 -1.90 -1.11
C ILE A 87 3.83 -0.99 -1.50
N ASP A 88 4.00 0.32 -1.32
CA ASP A 88 3.01 1.34 -1.69
C ASP A 88 3.63 2.31 -2.71
N TYR A 89 3.38 2.19 -4.01
CA TYR A 89 2.70 1.15 -4.74
C TYR A 89 3.56 0.67 -5.92
N LEU A 90 3.27 -0.50 -6.45
CA LEU A 90 4.10 -1.22 -7.40
C LEU A 90 4.48 -0.41 -8.64
N GLN A 91 3.55 0.39 -9.18
CA GLN A 91 3.81 1.19 -10.38
C GLN A 91 4.81 2.34 -10.17
N LEU A 92 5.24 2.65 -8.96
CA LEU A 92 6.33 3.60 -8.72
C LEU A 92 7.72 2.96 -8.72
N MET A 93 7.79 1.63 -8.75
CA MET A 93 9.06 0.92 -8.92
C MET A 93 9.59 1.04 -10.35
N THR A 94 10.89 0.84 -10.50
CA THR A 94 11.56 0.77 -11.80
C THR A 94 12.19 -0.60 -12.02
N GLY A 95 12.22 -1.05 -13.29
CA GLY A 95 12.88 -2.29 -13.69
C GLY A 95 14.40 -2.25 -13.58
N GLY A 96 15.01 -1.05 -13.48
CA GLY A 96 16.45 -0.87 -13.32
C GLY A 96 17.26 -1.05 -14.60
N THR A 97 16.64 -1.28 -15.75
CA THR A 97 17.32 -1.36 -17.05
C THR A 97 16.91 -0.18 -17.94
N GLN A 98 17.87 0.37 -18.73
CA GLN A 98 17.60 1.48 -19.63
C GLN A 98 16.67 1.10 -20.80
N ASP A 99 16.55 -0.18 -21.11
CA ASP A 99 15.75 -0.68 -22.24
C ASP A 99 14.24 -0.73 -21.96
N SER A 100 13.80 -0.54 -20.72
CA SER A 100 12.38 -0.56 -20.34
C SER A 100 11.62 0.74 -20.65
N LYS A 101 12.30 1.77 -21.17
CA LYS A 101 11.69 3.10 -21.46
C LYS A 101 10.59 3.11 -22.52
N GLY A 102 10.30 2.00 -23.21
CA GLY A 102 9.34 1.93 -24.32
C GLY A 102 7.99 1.25 -24.00
N ASN A 103 7.92 0.39 -23.00
CA ASN A 103 6.69 -0.35 -22.70
C ASN A 103 6.48 -0.55 -21.20
N ARG A 104 5.66 0.31 -20.62
CA ARG A 104 5.33 0.30 -19.19
C ARG A 104 4.71 -1.02 -18.73
N GLU A 105 3.89 -1.65 -19.54
CA GLU A 105 3.28 -2.94 -19.25
C GLU A 105 4.33 -4.04 -19.06
N GLN A 106 5.34 -4.09 -19.93
CA GLN A 106 6.45 -5.06 -19.83
C GLN A 106 7.31 -4.80 -18.58
N GLU A 107 7.53 -3.54 -18.24
CA GLU A 107 8.28 -3.17 -17.03
C GLU A 107 7.53 -3.63 -15.77
N VAL A 108 6.23 -3.36 -15.68
CA VAL A 108 5.38 -3.80 -14.57
C VAL A 108 5.35 -5.34 -14.48
N ALA A 109 5.26 -6.03 -15.61
CA ALA A 109 5.34 -7.49 -15.66
C ALA A 109 6.68 -8.03 -15.16
N PHE A 110 7.78 -7.38 -15.52
CA PHE A 110 9.12 -7.75 -15.04
C PHE A 110 9.24 -7.53 -13.52
N ILE A 111 8.75 -6.40 -13.01
CA ILE A 111 8.73 -6.09 -11.57
C ILE A 111 7.92 -7.15 -10.83
N SER A 112 6.70 -7.45 -11.28
CA SER A 112 5.80 -8.43 -10.65
C SER A 112 6.47 -9.79 -10.49
N ARG A 113 7.02 -10.36 -11.59
CA ARG A 113 7.75 -11.63 -11.55
C ARG A 113 8.95 -11.60 -10.61
N THR A 114 9.68 -10.48 -10.61
CA THR A 114 10.85 -10.33 -9.75
C THR A 114 10.45 -10.26 -8.28
N LEU A 115 9.36 -9.56 -7.93
CA LEU A 115 8.81 -9.54 -6.57
C LEU A 115 8.41 -10.94 -6.10
N LYS A 116 7.77 -11.75 -6.97
CA LYS A 116 7.45 -13.15 -6.68
C LYS A 116 8.71 -13.99 -6.40
N ALA A 117 9.76 -13.79 -7.20
CA ALA A 117 11.04 -14.47 -6.98
C ALA A 117 11.69 -14.07 -5.66
N ILE A 118 11.65 -12.78 -5.31
CA ILE A 118 12.18 -12.25 -4.04
C ILE A 118 11.39 -12.79 -2.84
N ALA A 119 10.06 -12.82 -2.93
CA ALA A 119 9.21 -13.38 -1.88
C ALA A 119 9.58 -14.85 -1.57
N LYS A 120 9.81 -15.65 -2.62
CA LYS A 120 10.28 -17.03 -2.48
C LYS A 120 11.70 -17.11 -1.91
N GLU A 121 12.62 -16.31 -2.41
CA GLU A 121 14.03 -16.27 -1.96
C GLU A 121 14.13 -15.96 -0.46
N LEU A 122 13.37 -14.96 0.00
CA LEU A 122 13.43 -14.50 1.38
C LEU A 122 12.50 -15.30 2.31
N ASN A 123 11.62 -16.14 1.74
CA ASN A 123 10.54 -16.82 2.45
C ASN A 123 9.69 -15.82 3.26
N VAL A 124 9.29 -14.72 2.62
CA VAL A 124 8.51 -13.64 3.23
C VAL A 124 7.38 -13.25 2.27
N PRO A 125 6.11 -13.17 2.72
CA PRO A 125 5.04 -12.66 1.90
C PRO A 125 5.24 -11.19 1.56
N ILE A 126 4.92 -10.82 0.31
CA ILE A 126 4.94 -9.45 -0.17
C ILE A 126 3.50 -9.03 -0.49
N ILE A 127 3.03 -7.95 0.13
CA ILE A 127 1.79 -7.26 -0.20
C ILE A 127 2.18 -6.06 -1.06
N ALA A 128 1.86 -6.09 -2.35
CA ALA A 128 2.09 -4.97 -3.25
C ALA A 128 0.76 -4.28 -3.54
N LEU A 129 0.65 -3.00 -3.20
CA LEU A 129 -0.48 -2.18 -3.63
C LEU A 129 -0.34 -1.90 -5.12
N SER A 130 -1.46 -1.90 -5.82
CA SER A 130 -1.52 -1.63 -7.26
C SER A 130 -2.67 -0.68 -7.56
N GLN A 131 -2.38 0.35 -8.34
CA GLN A 131 -3.41 1.25 -8.83
C GLN A 131 -4.20 0.57 -9.96
N LEU A 132 -5.51 0.71 -9.91
CA LEU A 132 -6.39 0.24 -10.97
C LEU A 132 -6.42 1.19 -12.17
N SER A 133 -6.79 0.66 -13.33
CA SER A 133 -7.04 1.47 -14.51
C SER A 133 -8.18 2.47 -14.27
N ARG A 134 -8.02 3.70 -14.76
CA ARG A 134 -9.07 4.73 -14.71
C ARG A 134 -10.35 4.33 -15.47
N ALA A 135 -10.29 3.32 -16.33
CA ALA A 135 -11.45 2.76 -17.00
C ALA A 135 -12.51 2.25 -16.00
N THR A 136 -12.11 1.82 -14.80
CA THR A 136 -13.04 1.43 -13.73
C THR A 136 -13.96 2.57 -13.32
N GLU A 137 -13.45 3.80 -13.23
CA GLU A 137 -14.22 4.99 -12.85
C GLU A 137 -15.23 5.40 -13.92
N LEU A 138 -14.92 5.12 -15.19
CA LEU A 138 -15.75 5.44 -16.35
C LEU A 138 -16.83 4.38 -16.63
N ARG A 139 -16.71 3.21 -16.01
CA ARG A 139 -17.67 2.11 -16.16
C ARG A 139 -19.02 2.49 -15.54
N GLY A 140 -20.10 2.19 -16.25
CA GLY A 140 -21.46 2.29 -15.72
C GLY A 140 -21.75 1.20 -14.67
N GLY A 141 -22.76 1.39 -13.84
CA GLY A 141 -23.19 0.40 -12.84
C GLY A 141 -22.41 0.48 -11.53
N SER A 142 -22.21 -0.67 -10.90
CA SER A 142 -21.67 -0.75 -9.53
C SER A 142 -20.22 -0.29 -9.37
N LYS A 143 -19.49 -0.09 -10.46
CA LYS A 143 -18.06 0.29 -10.47
C LYS A 143 -17.17 -0.59 -9.60
N ARG A 144 -17.63 -1.81 -9.26
CA ARG A 144 -16.81 -2.78 -8.53
C ARG A 144 -15.59 -3.18 -9.36
N PRO A 145 -14.39 -3.17 -8.78
CA PRO A 145 -13.18 -3.60 -9.47
C PRO A 145 -13.26 -5.05 -9.96
N GLN A 146 -12.59 -5.31 -11.08
CA GLN A 146 -12.50 -6.64 -11.68
C GLN A 146 -11.04 -6.92 -12.08
N LEU A 147 -10.68 -8.19 -12.25
CA LEU A 147 -9.33 -8.57 -12.69
C LEU A 147 -8.91 -7.88 -14.00
N SER A 148 -9.85 -7.66 -14.91
CA SER A 148 -9.60 -6.90 -16.14
C SER A 148 -9.18 -5.44 -15.91
N ASP A 149 -9.43 -4.88 -14.73
CA ASP A 149 -9.03 -3.52 -14.38
C ASP A 149 -7.54 -3.42 -14.01
N LEU A 150 -6.89 -4.56 -13.81
CA LEU A 150 -5.42 -4.71 -13.74
C LEU A 150 -4.77 -4.75 -15.13
N ARG A 151 -5.46 -4.38 -16.20
CA ARG A 151 -5.11 -4.65 -17.60
C ARG A 151 -3.79 -4.03 -18.06
N GLU A 152 -3.35 -2.91 -17.50
CA GLU A 152 -1.98 -2.39 -17.71
C GLU A 152 -0.92 -3.23 -16.98
N SER A 153 -1.36 -4.27 -16.27
CA SER A 153 -0.59 -5.12 -15.38
C SER A 153 -1.09 -6.57 -15.43
N GLY A 154 -1.51 -7.07 -16.59
CA GLY A 154 -2.03 -8.44 -16.74
C GLY A 154 -1.12 -9.54 -16.20
N ALA A 155 0.18 -9.26 -16.11
CA ALA A 155 1.13 -10.14 -15.47
C ALA A 155 0.97 -10.21 -13.94
N ILE A 156 0.46 -9.14 -13.28
CA ILE A 156 0.23 -9.16 -11.83
C ILE A 156 -0.76 -10.25 -11.45
N GLU A 157 -1.85 -10.39 -12.22
CA GLU A 157 -2.85 -11.44 -12.00
C GLU A 157 -2.24 -12.85 -12.08
N GLN A 158 -1.31 -13.07 -13.02
CA GLN A 158 -0.66 -14.37 -13.20
C GLN A 158 0.39 -14.67 -12.12
N ASP A 159 1.06 -13.65 -11.63
CA ASP A 159 2.14 -13.78 -10.65
C ASP A 159 1.63 -13.80 -9.20
N ALA A 160 0.52 -13.11 -8.91
CA ALA A 160 -0.05 -13.04 -7.56
C ALA A 160 -0.66 -14.38 -7.12
N ASP A 161 -0.49 -14.73 -5.85
CA ASP A 161 -1.21 -15.87 -5.24
C ASP A 161 -2.63 -15.47 -4.82
N ILE A 162 -2.80 -14.20 -4.44
CA ILE A 162 -4.08 -13.62 -4.00
C ILE A 162 -4.17 -12.22 -4.59
N VAL A 163 -5.32 -11.90 -5.17
CA VAL A 163 -5.69 -10.55 -5.59
C VAL A 163 -6.88 -10.11 -4.74
N ALA A 164 -6.74 -8.99 -4.05
CA ALA A 164 -7.81 -8.38 -3.27
C ALA A 164 -8.08 -6.96 -3.80
N PHE A 165 -9.34 -6.62 -3.97
CA PHE A 165 -9.77 -5.29 -4.38
C PHE A 165 -10.41 -4.56 -3.21
N ILE A 166 -10.12 -3.26 -3.09
CA ILE A 166 -10.80 -2.38 -2.14
C ILE A 166 -11.81 -1.56 -2.93
N HIS A 167 -13.08 -1.69 -2.59
CA HIS A 167 -14.17 -0.91 -3.17
C HIS A 167 -14.87 -0.07 -2.10
N ARG A 168 -14.97 1.24 -2.37
CA ARG A 168 -15.69 2.19 -1.50
C ARG A 168 -16.86 2.77 -2.29
N PRO A 169 -18.09 2.26 -2.09
CA PRO A 169 -19.28 2.73 -2.83
C PRO A 169 -19.51 4.23 -2.67
N GLU A 170 -19.31 4.77 -1.47
CA GLU A 170 -19.42 6.19 -1.17
C GLU A 170 -18.56 7.08 -2.08
N TYR A 171 -17.35 6.64 -2.40
CA TYR A 171 -16.43 7.35 -3.31
C TYR A 171 -17.02 7.57 -4.70
N TYR A 172 -17.90 6.67 -5.11
CA TYR A 172 -18.60 6.72 -6.40
C TYR A 172 -20.01 7.34 -6.32
N GLY A 173 -20.37 7.93 -5.17
CA GLY A 173 -21.70 8.51 -4.94
C GLY A 173 -22.82 7.49 -4.77
N ILE A 174 -22.47 6.22 -4.52
CA ILE A 174 -23.42 5.15 -4.22
C ILE A 174 -23.69 5.22 -2.72
N ASN A 175 -24.82 5.79 -2.31
CA ASN A 175 -25.15 6.07 -0.91
C ASN A 175 -25.89 4.91 -0.21
N GLN A 176 -26.39 3.94 -0.99
CA GLN A 176 -27.08 2.75 -0.48
C GLN A 176 -26.63 1.52 -1.26
N ASP A 177 -26.52 0.39 -0.59
CA ASP A 177 -26.28 -0.90 -1.21
C ASP A 177 -27.54 -1.47 -1.87
N GLU A 178 -27.46 -2.66 -2.42
CA GLU A 178 -28.58 -3.38 -3.08
C GLU A 178 -29.73 -3.70 -2.11
N ASN A 179 -29.48 -3.68 -0.80
CA ASN A 179 -30.46 -3.95 0.26
C ASN A 179 -31.00 -2.65 0.87
N GLY A 180 -30.62 -1.47 0.34
CA GLY A 180 -31.04 -0.17 0.85
C GLY A 180 -30.27 0.29 2.09
N MET A 181 -29.19 -0.38 2.49
CA MET A 181 -28.38 0.00 3.65
C MET A 181 -27.41 1.14 3.29
N PRO A 182 -27.21 2.12 4.20
CA PRO A 182 -26.26 3.21 3.96
C PRO A 182 -24.84 2.68 3.76
N THR A 183 -24.13 3.20 2.75
CA THR A 183 -22.76 2.82 2.44
C THR A 183 -21.70 3.79 2.98
N ALA A 184 -22.13 4.85 3.67
CA ALA A 184 -21.24 5.86 4.23
C ALA A 184 -20.23 5.23 5.21
N GLY A 185 -18.94 5.48 4.96
CA GLY A 185 -17.83 4.94 5.76
C GLY A 185 -17.58 3.44 5.57
N MET A 186 -18.26 2.78 4.64
CA MET A 186 -18.06 1.35 4.34
C MET A 186 -17.03 1.14 3.24
N ALA A 187 -16.26 0.07 3.35
CA ALA A 187 -15.41 -0.47 2.30
C ALA A 187 -15.64 -1.99 2.18
N GLU A 188 -15.62 -2.48 0.95
CA GLU A 188 -15.68 -3.91 0.63
C GLU A 188 -14.29 -4.39 0.20
N ILE A 189 -13.95 -5.62 0.56
CA ILE A 189 -12.73 -6.30 0.13
C ILE A 189 -13.11 -7.60 -0.55
#